data_0132e0fafcb48e22ed84aac014906fcc
#
_entry.id   0132e0fafcb48e22ed84aac014906fcc
#
_cell.length_a   1.000
_cell.length_b   1.000
_cell.length_c   1.000
_cell.angle_alpha   90.00
_cell.angle_beta   90.00
_cell.angle_gamma   90.00
#
_symmetry.space_group_name_H-M   'P 1'
#
loop_
_entity.id
_entity.type
_entity.pdbx_description
1 polymer ?
#
loop_
_entity_poly.entity_id
_entity_poly.type
_entity_poly.pdbx_seq_one_letter_code
_entity_poly.pdbx_strand_id
1 'polypeptide(L)'
;MRLYIEPDRKTWAGLCVRPDTGAKEIDTKVRQIVRKVKTGGDKALKSISEEIDGYPLGEMKVSQEEISAAASQVPRELRNAIITARSNIEIFTNAQMTGRIEVQTMPGVRCWQRSVPIAKVGLYIPGGTAPLFSSVLMLAIPAKIAGCGRVTICTPRGKDGSISPAILYAASLCGVTDIYGIGGAQAIAAMAYGTKTIPKVDKIFGPGNRYVSKAKRVVSEDGVAVDMFA
;
A
#
# COMPACT_ATOMS: atom_id res chain seq x y z
N MET A 1 -4.63 -29.51 -0.73
CA MET A 1 -3.24 -29.21 -1.16
C MET A 1 -2.75 -30.43 -1.92
N ARG A 2 -2.25 -30.29 -3.16
CA ARG A 2 -1.62 -31.38 -3.90
C ARG A 2 -0.13 -31.39 -3.54
N LEU A 3 0.39 -32.53 -3.07
CA LEU A 3 1.79 -32.73 -2.75
C LEU A 3 2.46 -33.50 -3.90
N TYR A 4 3.55 -33.00 -4.40
CA TYR A 4 4.38 -33.64 -5.41
C TYR A 4 5.76 -33.93 -4.77
N ILE A 5 6.15 -35.20 -4.73
CA ILE A 5 7.45 -35.63 -4.18
C ILE A 5 8.30 -36.06 -5.36
N GLU A 6 9.45 -35.41 -5.58
CA GLU A 6 10.40 -35.66 -6.67
C GLU A 6 9.75 -35.85 -8.06
N PRO A 7 8.94 -34.86 -8.52
CA PRO A 7 8.25 -34.99 -9.80
C PRO A 7 9.24 -35.05 -10.96
N ASP A 8 8.95 -35.87 -11.98
CA ASP A 8 9.76 -35.95 -13.20
C ASP A 8 9.90 -34.55 -13.83
N ARG A 9 11.11 -34.22 -14.28
CA ARG A 9 11.42 -32.95 -14.97
C ARG A 9 10.47 -32.61 -16.11
N LYS A 10 9.97 -33.62 -16.82
CA LYS A 10 8.97 -33.43 -17.90
C LYS A 10 7.65 -32.82 -17.41
N THR A 11 7.31 -32.97 -16.11
CA THR A 11 6.08 -32.40 -15.52
C THR A 11 6.26 -30.98 -14.99
N TRP A 12 7.51 -30.52 -14.82
CA TRP A 12 7.79 -29.21 -14.20
C TRP A 12 7.14 -28.04 -14.93
N ALA A 13 7.17 -28.04 -16.27
CA ALA A 13 6.53 -26.98 -17.04
C ALA A 13 5.05 -26.85 -16.71
N GLY A 14 4.33 -27.97 -16.57
CA GLY A 14 2.92 -27.98 -16.16
C GLY A 14 2.69 -27.59 -14.69
N LEU A 15 3.60 -28.03 -13.79
CA LEU A 15 3.50 -27.70 -12.38
C LEU A 15 3.80 -26.22 -12.09
N CYS A 16 4.63 -25.58 -12.90
CA CYS A 16 5.02 -24.18 -12.77
C CYS A 16 4.08 -23.22 -13.50
N VAL A 17 3.06 -23.70 -14.21
CA VAL A 17 2.07 -22.83 -14.85
C VAL A 17 1.26 -22.11 -13.76
N ARG A 18 1.25 -20.78 -13.82
CA ARG A 18 0.33 -20.00 -12.96
C ARG A 18 -1.10 -20.28 -13.38
N PRO A 19 -1.98 -20.71 -12.45
CA PRO A 19 -3.39 -20.95 -12.79
C PRO A 19 -4.03 -19.65 -13.29
N ASP A 20 -4.59 -19.67 -14.48
CA ASP A 20 -5.43 -18.56 -14.96
C ASP A 20 -6.83 -18.70 -14.34
N THR A 21 -6.98 -18.12 -13.16
CA THR A 21 -8.23 -18.20 -12.39
C THR A 21 -9.04 -16.92 -12.57
N GLY A 22 -9.82 -16.82 -13.67
CA GLY A 22 -10.82 -15.77 -13.84
C GLY A 22 -10.27 -14.35 -14.09
N ALA A 23 -9.13 -14.23 -14.78
CA ALA A 23 -8.47 -12.94 -15.05
C ALA A 23 -9.39 -11.94 -15.78
N LYS A 24 -10.26 -12.38 -16.70
CA LYS A 24 -11.19 -11.51 -17.44
C LYS A 24 -12.31 -10.95 -16.57
N GLU A 25 -12.88 -11.77 -15.67
CA GLU A 25 -13.94 -11.32 -14.74
C GLU A 25 -13.41 -10.30 -13.74
N ILE A 26 -12.21 -10.55 -13.20
CA ILE A 26 -11.55 -9.62 -12.30
C ILE A 26 -11.24 -8.31 -13.02
N ASP A 27 -10.75 -8.34 -14.26
CA ASP A 27 -10.51 -7.15 -15.07
C ASP A 27 -11.76 -6.32 -15.22
N THR A 28 -12.86 -6.92 -15.63
CA THR A 28 -14.14 -6.22 -15.82
C THR A 28 -14.63 -5.59 -14.52
N LYS A 29 -14.65 -6.35 -13.42
CA LYS A 29 -15.06 -5.85 -12.10
C LYS A 29 -14.19 -4.69 -11.63
N VAL A 30 -12.86 -4.83 -11.73
CA VAL A 30 -11.94 -3.80 -11.27
C VAL A 30 -12.08 -2.52 -12.09
N ARG A 31 -12.18 -2.61 -13.41
CA ARG A 31 -12.41 -1.43 -14.27
C ARG A 31 -13.72 -0.72 -13.93
N GLN A 32 -14.78 -1.47 -13.60
CA GLN A 32 -16.04 -0.88 -13.15
C GLN A 32 -15.87 -0.15 -11.81
N ILE A 33 -15.20 -0.75 -10.82
CA ILE A 33 -14.90 -0.14 -9.52
C ILE A 33 -14.10 1.15 -9.74
N VAL A 34 -12.99 1.07 -10.47
CA VAL A 34 -12.12 2.22 -10.75
C VAL A 34 -12.89 3.35 -11.40
N ARG A 35 -13.72 3.06 -12.42
CA ARG A 35 -14.56 4.06 -13.09
C ARG A 35 -15.59 4.67 -12.14
N LYS A 36 -16.29 3.86 -11.32
CA LYS A 36 -17.26 4.35 -10.33
C LYS A 36 -16.60 5.32 -9.36
N VAL A 37 -15.41 4.98 -8.83
CA VAL A 37 -14.69 5.86 -7.90
C VAL A 37 -14.21 7.14 -8.58
N LYS A 38 -13.64 7.04 -9.79
CA LYS A 38 -13.16 8.21 -10.56
C LYS A 38 -14.24 9.25 -10.81
N THR A 39 -15.50 8.82 -11.01
CA THR A 39 -16.62 9.73 -11.29
C THR A 39 -17.46 10.07 -10.07
N GLY A 40 -17.61 9.16 -9.11
CA GLY A 40 -18.53 9.29 -7.97
C GLY A 40 -17.86 9.63 -6.64
N GLY A 41 -16.53 9.61 -6.57
CA GLY A 41 -15.77 9.97 -5.37
C GLY A 41 -16.23 9.24 -4.11
N ASP A 42 -16.36 9.96 -3.01
CA ASP A 42 -16.73 9.38 -1.69
C ASP A 42 -18.08 8.65 -1.68
N LYS A 43 -19.04 9.11 -2.48
CA LYS A 43 -20.35 8.41 -2.60
C LYS A 43 -20.17 7.01 -3.20
N ALA A 44 -19.34 6.89 -4.23
CA ALA A 44 -19.03 5.61 -4.83
C ALA A 44 -18.25 4.70 -3.87
N LEU A 45 -17.31 5.25 -3.09
CA LEU A 45 -16.57 4.50 -2.08
C LEU A 45 -17.50 3.88 -1.05
N LYS A 46 -18.46 4.65 -0.53
CA LYS A 46 -19.45 4.16 0.45
C LYS A 46 -20.29 3.03 -0.14
N SER A 47 -20.86 3.22 -1.33
CA SER A 47 -21.69 2.21 -1.99
C SER A 47 -20.93 0.92 -2.31
N ILE A 48 -19.68 1.03 -2.78
CA ILE A 48 -18.84 -0.13 -3.11
C ILE A 48 -18.42 -0.89 -1.86
N SER A 49 -18.08 -0.20 -0.77
CA SER A 49 -17.72 -0.86 0.49
C SER A 49 -18.92 -1.57 1.10
N GLU A 50 -20.11 -0.98 1.06
CA GLU A 50 -21.34 -1.64 1.51
C GLU A 50 -21.65 -2.90 0.68
N GLU A 51 -21.51 -2.84 -0.64
CA GLU A 51 -21.72 -3.96 -1.56
C GLU A 51 -20.69 -5.08 -1.38
N ILE A 52 -19.41 -4.75 -1.18
CA ILE A 52 -18.29 -5.72 -1.17
C ILE A 52 -17.96 -6.19 0.24
N ASP A 53 -17.89 -5.27 1.20
CA ASP A 53 -17.45 -5.54 2.58
C ASP A 53 -18.63 -5.94 3.47
N GLY A 54 -19.88 -5.69 3.02
CA GLY A 54 -21.12 -6.09 3.71
C GLY A 54 -21.47 -5.26 4.94
N TYR A 55 -20.82 -4.09 5.11
CA TYR A 55 -21.13 -3.13 6.17
C TYR A 55 -21.02 -1.69 5.66
N PRO A 56 -21.80 -0.76 6.22
CA PRO A 56 -21.76 0.63 5.81
C PRO A 56 -20.39 1.26 6.17
N LEU A 57 -19.76 1.90 5.20
CA LEU A 57 -18.53 2.63 5.43
C LEU A 57 -18.85 3.92 6.20
N GLY A 58 -18.44 3.97 7.47
CA GLY A 58 -18.53 5.14 8.32
C GLY A 58 -17.55 6.26 7.93
N GLU A 59 -16.92 6.88 8.88
CA GLU A 59 -15.87 7.85 8.64
C GLU A 59 -14.61 7.13 8.11
N MET A 60 -14.17 7.54 6.90
CA MET A 60 -13.02 6.91 6.26
C MET A 60 -11.71 7.35 6.93
N LYS A 61 -11.60 8.62 7.30
CA LYS A 61 -10.39 9.13 7.94
C LYS A 61 -10.30 8.62 9.37
N VAL A 62 -9.14 8.09 9.73
CA VAL A 62 -8.84 7.68 11.10
C VAL A 62 -8.56 8.92 11.93
N SER A 63 -9.21 9.02 13.10
CA SER A 63 -9.02 10.17 13.98
C SER A 63 -7.67 10.12 14.69
N GLN A 64 -7.21 11.28 15.15
CA GLN A 64 -5.96 11.37 15.91
C GLN A 64 -6.06 10.65 17.26
N GLU A 65 -7.26 10.64 17.85
CA GLU A 65 -7.57 9.92 19.09
C GLU A 65 -7.44 8.41 18.88
N GLU A 66 -7.98 7.86 17.76
CA GLU A 66 -7.87 6.44 17.41
C GLU A 66 -6.39 6.04 17.23
N ILE A 67 -5.59 6.87 16.55
CA ILE A 67 -4.16 6.65 16.37
C ILE A 67 -3.42 6.70 17.72
N SER A 68 -3.72 7.67 18.55
CA SER A 68 -3.05 7.86 19.85
C SER A 68 -3.38 6.74 20.84
N ALA A 69 -4.63 6.27 20.84
CA ALA A 69 -5.08 5.17 21.70
C ALA A 69 -4.47 3.82 21.31
N ALA A 70 -4.00 3.64 20.07
CA ALA A 70 -3.51 2.37 19.57
C ALA A 70 -2.32 1.82 20.40
N ALA A 71 -1.43 2.68 20.87
CA ALA A 71 -0.27 2.26 21.65
C ALA A 71 -0.64 1.52 22.95
N SER A 72 -1.73 1.92 23.62
CA SER A 72 -2.20 1.29 24.85
C SER A 72 -2.87 -0.08 24.59
N GLN A 73 -3.39 -0.30 23.39
CA GLN A 73 -4.08 -1.51 22.98
C GLN A 73 -3.13 -2.62 22.46
N VAL A 74 -1.86 -2.26 22.18
CA VAL A 74 -0.86 -3.23 21.70
C VAL A 74 -0.10 -3.81 22.90
N PRO A 75 0.01 -5.15 23.06
CA PRO A 75 0.80 -5.78 24.12
C PRO A 75 2.25 -5.27 24.14
N ARG A 76 2.82 -5.15 25.36
CA ARG A 76 4.18 -4.60 25.54
C ARG A 76 5.24 -5.35 24.73
N GLU A 77 5.15 -6.68 24.69
CA GLU A 77 6.10 -7.50 23.93
C GLU A 77 6.03 -7.18 22.42
N LEU A 78 4.82 -7.08 21.88
CA LEU A 78 4.62 -6.73 20.47
C LEU A 78 5.09 -5.31 20.18
N ARG A 79 4.86 -4.33 21.08
CA ARG A 79 5.41 -2.98 20.92
C ARG A 79 6.93 -2.97 20.81
N ASN A 80 7.60 -3.72 21.69
CA ASN A 80 9.06 -3.84 21.67
C ASN A 80 9.56 -4.49 20.37
N ALA A 81 8.88 -5.55 19.90
CA ALA A 81 9.20 -6.18 18.62
C ALA A 81 9.03 -5.22 17.43
N ILE A 82 7.95 -4.42 17.41
CA ILE A 82 7.71 -3.41 16.37
C ILE A 82 8.79 -2.33 16.40
N ILE A 83 9.21 -1.86 17.58
CA ILE A 83 10.29 -0.87 17.73
C ILE A 83 11.61 -1.44 17.21
N THR A 84 11.94 -2.69 17.55
CA THR A 84 13.15 -3.35 17.06
C THR A 84 13.12 -3.51 15.54
N ALA A 85 12.00 -3.98 14.98
CA ALA A 85 11.82 -4.11 13.54
C ALA A 85 11.97 -2.76 12.82
N ARG A 86 11.37 -1.69 13.37
CA ARG A 86 11.52 -0.33 12.87
C ARG A 86 12.99 0.07 12.80
N SER A 87 13.74 -0.08 13.89
CA SER A 87 15.16 0.27 13.96
C SER A 87 15.99 -0.47 12.90
N ASN A 88 15.76 -1.78 12.75
CA ASN A 88 16.47 -2.58 11.76
C ASN A 88 16.19 -2.12 10.32
N ILE A 89 14.93 -1.80 10.01
CA ILE A 89 14.53 -1.30 8.69
C ILE A 89 15.11 0.10 8.45
N GLU A 90 15.09 0.98 9.46
CA GLU A 90 15.68 2.33 9.36
C GLU A 90 17.19 2.26 9.06
N ILE A 91 17.94 1.41 9.77
CA ILE A 91 19.38 1.22 9.57
C ILE A 91 19.66 0.76 8.14
N PHE A 92 18.97 -0.28 7.70
CA PHE A 92 19.18 -0.85 6.37
C PHE A 92 18.78 0.13 5.24
N THR A 93 17.64 0.82 5.40
CA THR A 93 17.16 1.78 4.40
C THR A 93 18.07 3.00 4.29
N ASN A 94 18.61 3.51 5.41
CA ASN A 94 19.58 4.59 5.38
C ASN A 94 20.85 4.19 4.63
N ALA A 95 21.32 2.96 4.77
CA ALA A 95 22.49 2.46 4.04
C ALA A 95 22.26 2.35 2.51
N GLN A 96 21.01 2.30 2.06
CA GLN A 96 20.64 2.28 0.63
C GLN A 96 20.61 3.69 -0.01
N MET A 97 20.70 4.75 0.79
CA MET A 97 20.69 6.11 0.25
C MET A 97 21.95 6.39 -0.55
N THR A 98 21.77 6.69 -1.84
CA THR A 98 22.89 7.08 -2.71
C THR A 98 23.12 8.58 -2.63
N GLY A 99 24.37 8.97 -2.43
CA GLY A 99 24.80 10.37 -2.52
C GLY A 99 24.67 10.94 -3.93
N ARG A 100 24.84 12.25 -4.05
CA ARG A 100 24.95 12.90 -5.35
C ARG A 100 26.20 12.39 -6.08
N ILE A 101 26.01 11.94 -7.33
CA ILE A 101 27.10 11.61 -8.23
C ILE A 101 27.29 12.79 -9.17
N GLU A 102 28.52 13.25 -9.33
CA GLU A 102 28.88 14.33 -10.25
C GLU A 102 30.24 14.04 -10.86
N VAL A 103 30.31 14.05 -12.20
CA VAL A 103 31.51 13.74 -12.98
C VAL A 103 31.65 14.70 -14.14
N GLN A 104 32.86 15.22 -14.33
CA GLN A 104 33.24 15.92 -15.55
C GLN A 104 33.76 14.88 -16.56
N THR A 105 32.99 14.60 -17.62
CA THR A 105 33.31 13.58 -18.62
C THR A 105 34.29 14.07 -19.68
N MET A 106 34.29 15.40 -19.94
CA MET A 106 35.26 16.09 -20.81
C MET A 106 35.25 17.59 -20.47
N PRO A 107 36.22 18.37 -20.90
CA PRO A 107 36.23 19.82 -20.66
C PRO A 107 34.92 20.49 -21.08
N GLY A 108 34.26 21.20 -20.13
CA GLY A 108 32.99 21.89 -20.34
C GLY A 108 31.72 21.00 -20.24
N VAL A 109 31.84 19.68 -20.09
CA VAL A 109 30.69 18.76 -19.94
C VAL A 109 30.67 18.15 -18.54
N ARG A 110 29.64 18.50 -17.76
CA ARG A 110 29.43 18.01 -16.39
C ARG A 110 28.12 17.19 -16.34
N CYS A 111 28.21 15.92 -15.95
CA CYS A 111 27.09 15.01 -15.76
C CYS A 111 26.87 14.81 -14.25
N TRP A 112 25.60 14.77 -13.84
CA TRP A 112 25.27 14.57 -12.43
C TRP A 112 23.96 13.82 -12.26
N GLN A 113 23.85 13.12 -11.13
CA GLN A 113 22.64 12.41 -10.69
C GLN A 113 22.31 12.83 -9.26
N ARG A 114 21.03 13.04 -9.00
CA ARG A 114 20.51 13.23 -7.64
C ARG A 114 19.21 12.46 -7.46
N SER A 115 18.97 11.96 -6.26
CA SER A 115 17.68 11.43 -5.85
C SER A 115 16.76 12.58 -5.47
N VAL A 116 15.51 12.53 -5.92
CA VAL A 116 14.47 13.51 -5.58
C VAL A 116 13.29 12.76 -4.97
N PRO A 117 12.78 13.18 -3.80
CA PRO A 117 11.63 12.54 -3.19
C PRO A 117 10.37 12.70 -4.04
N ILE A 118 9.52 11.66 -4.02
CA ILE A 118 8.16 11.77 -4.57
C ILE A 118 7.32 12.60 -3.60
N ALA A 119 6.64 13.65 -4.08
CA ALA A 119 5.97 14.60 -3.21
C ALA A 119 4.82 13.96 -2.41
N LYS A 120 4.00 13.11 -3.03
CA LYS A 120 2.82 12.48 -2.41
C LYS A 120 2.81 10.98 -2.70
N VAL A 121 2.91 10.16 -1.68
CA VAL A 121 2.89 8.71 -1.83
C VAL A 121 1.68 8.11 -1.11
N GLY A 122 1.05 7.13 -1.75
CA GLY A 122 -0.01 6.31 -1.19
C GLY A 122 0.53 4.93 -0.83
N LEU A 123 0.29 4.50 0.39
CA LEU A 123 0.68 3.21 0.90
C LEU A 123 -0.57 2.35 1.13
N TYR A 124 -0.69 1.28 0.38
CA TYR A 124 -1.76 0.33 0.58
C TYR A 124 -1.31 -0.78 1.53
N ILE A 125 -2.03 -0.91 2.64
CA ILE A 125 -1.78 -1.96 3.65
C ILE A 125 -2.96 -2.94 3.57
N PRO A 126 -2.75 -4.18 3.15
CA PRO A 126 -3.84 -5.13 3.04
C PRO A 126 -4.38 -5.53 4.41
N GLY A 127 -5.68 -5.77 4.47
CA GLY A 127 -6.32 -6.48 5.58
C GLY A 127 -6.17 -7.99 5.42
N GLY A 128 -6.62 -8.74 6.40
CA GLY A 128 -6.59 -10.20 6.39
C GLY A 128 -6.69 -10.78 7.80
N THR A 129 -6.36 -12.08 7.92
CA THR A 129 -6.42 -12.81 9.19
C THR A 129 -5.35 -12.35 10.19
N ALA A 130 -4.26 -11.74 9.73
CA ALA A 130 -3.21 -11.18 10.59
C ALA A 130 -2.94 -9.72 10.23
N PRO A 131 -2.71 -8.85 11.24
CA PRO A 131 -2.38 -7.44 10.99
C PRO A 131 -0.98 -7.30 10.39
N LEU A 132 -0.91 -6.74 9.18
CA LEU A 132 0.35 -6.56 8.45
C LEU A 132 1.06 -5.25 8.83
N PHE A 133 1.32 -5.05 10.12
CA PHE A 133 2.08 -3.90 10.62
C PHE A 133 3.51 -3.84 10.05
N SER A 134 4.10 -4.98 9.70
CA SER A 134 5.39 -5.02 9.01
C SER A 134 5.36 -4.31 7.65
N SER A 135 4.26 -4.44 6.89
CA SER A 135 4.09 -3.71 5.64
C SER A 135 4.04 -2.20 5.86
N VAL A 136 3.47 -1.74 6.99
CA VAL A 136 3.51 -0.31 7.35
C VAL A 136 4.96 0.14 7.51
N LEU A 137 5.76 -0.57 8.31
CA LEU A 137 7.17 -0.23 8.55
C LEU A 137 7.98 -0.25 7.25
N MET A 138 7.84 -1.33 6.46
CA MET A 138 8.59 -1.52 5.21
C MET A 138 8.25 -0.52 4.11
N LEU A 139 7.11 0.17 4.20
CA LEU A 139 6.68 1.18 3.21
C LEU A 139 6.85 2.61 3.74
N ALA A 140 6.46 2.87 4.99
CA ALA A 140 6.48 4.21 5.55
C ALA A 140 7.89 4.68 5.91
N ILE A 141 8.77 3.79 6.39
CA ILE A 141 10.16 4.15 6.73
C ILE A 141 10.94 4.59 5.49
N PRO A 142 10.97 3.83 4.37
CA PRO A 142 11.61 4.29 3.15
C PRO A 142 11.02 5.60 2.61
N ALA A 143 9.68 5.77 2.67
CA ALA A 143 9.05 7.01 2.24
C ALA A 143 9.52 8.22 3.05
N LYS A 144 9.66 8.05 4.38
CA LYS A 144 10.16 9.08 5.29
C LYS A 144 11.64 9.40 5.03
N ILE A 145 12.49 8.37 4.94
CA ILE A 145 13.93 8.53 4.68
C ILE A 145 14.19 9.19 3.33
N ALA A 146 13.41 8.83 2.31
CA ALA A 146 13.45 9.46 1.00
C ALA A 146 12.99 10.93 1.01
N GLY A 147 12.36 11.41 2.09
CA GLY A 147 11.89 12.79 2.21
C GLY A 147 10.56 13.05 1.49
N CYS A 148 9.70 12.05 1.33
CA CYS A 148 8.37 12.24 0.75
C CYS A 148 7.55 13.24 1.58
N GLY A 149 6.98 14.26 0.93
CA GLY A 149 6.30 15.37 1.62
C GLY A 149 4.97 14.96 2.25
N ARG A 150 4.24 14.01 1.62
CA ARG A 150 2.99 13.46 2.14
C ARG A 150 2.95 11.95 1.99
N VAL A 151 2.64 11.26 3.08
CA VAL A 151 2.45 9.81 3.10
C VAL A 151 1.02 9.52 3.53
N THR A 152 0.25 8.90 2.65
CA THR A 152 -1.16 8.54 2.88
C THR A 152 -1.26 7.02 2.97
N ILE A 153 -1.87 6.50 4.04
CA ILE A 153 -2.14 5.06 4.21
C ILE A 153 -3.60 4.77 3.94
N CYS A 154 -3.88 3.74 3.13
CA CYS A 154 -5.19 3.12 3.02
C CYS A 154 -5.11 1.66 3.49
N THR A 155 -5.97 1.28 4.45
CA THR A 155 -6.07 -0.08 4.98
C THR A 155 -7.54 -0.39 5.29
N PRO A 156 -8.06 -1.59 5.02
CA PRO A 156 -9.45 -1.91 5.32
C PRO A 156 -9.68 -1.93 6.83
N ARG A 157 -10.90 -1.56 7.23
CA ARG A 157 -11.41 -1.81 8.57
C ARG A 157 -11.82 -3.28 8.72
N GLY A 158 -11.77 -3.81 9.91
CA GLY A 158 -12.33 -5.11 10.27
C GLY A 158 -13.88 -5.09 10.23
N LYS A 159 -14.48 -6.26 10.40
CA LYS A 159 -15.96 -6.40 10.48
C LYS A 159 -16.57 -5.62 11.65
N ASP A 160 -15.80 -5.37 12.69
CA ASP A 160 -16.13 -4.56 13.85
C ASP A 160 -15.98 -3.05 13.61
N GLY A 161 -15.61 -2.64 12.39
CA GLY A 161 -15.37 -1.26 12.01
C GLY A 161 -14.02 -0.70 12.50
N SER A 162 -13.18 -1.47 13.19
CA SER A 162 -11.89 -1.01 13.70
C SER A 162 -10.74 -1.27 12.71
N ILE A 163 -9.65 -0.55 12.88
CA ILE A 163 -8.35 -0.89 12.28
C ILE A 163 -7.50 -1.51 13.37
N SER A 164 -6.73 -2.55 13.03
CA SER A 164 -5.84 -3.19 14.00
C SER A 164 -4.94 -2.18 14.72
N PRO A 165 -4.94 -2.16 16.07
CA PRO A 165 -4.09 -1.26 16.84
C PRO A 165 -2.60 -1.39 16.49
N ALA A 166 -2.13 -2.58 16.11
CA ALA A 166 -0.74 -2.78 15.70
C ALA A 166 -0.39 -2.04 14.40
N ILE A 167 -1.35 -1.93 13.45
CA ILE A 167 -1.18 -1.14 12.22
C ILE A 167 -1.11 0.35 12.56
N LEU A 168 -2.03 0.86 13.37
CA LEU A 168 -2.07 2.27 13.78
C LEU A 168 -0.82 2.65 14.59
N TYR A 169 -0.41 1.78 15.50
CA TYR A 169 0.82 1.98 16.29
C TYR A 169 2.06 2.02 15.40
N ALA A 170 2.21 1.09 14.45
CA ALA A 170 3.32 1.11 13.51
C ALA A 170 3.32 2.39 12.65
N ALA A 171 2.15 2.84 12.19
CA ALA A 171 2.01 4.09 11.43
C ALA A 171 2.40 5.32 12.27
N SER A 172 1.96 5.38 13.53
CA SER A 172 2.32 6.47 14.46
C SER A 172 3.83 6.53 14.72
N LEU A 173 4.49 5.38 14.90
CA LEU A 173 5.94 5.30 15.05
C LEU A 173 6.70 5.83 13.82
N CYS A 174 6.11 5.70 12.63
CA CYS A 174 6.64 6.27 11.40
C CYS A 174 6.25 7.73 11.18
N GLY A 175 5.44 8.34 12.07
CA GLY A 175 4.95 9.71 11.95
C GLY A 175 3.88 9.87 10.86
N VAL A 176 3.18 8.81 10.46
CA VAL A 176 2.09 8.86 9.47
C VAL A 176 0.76 8.99 10.20
N THR A 177 0.05 10.10 9.90
CA THR A 177 -1.26 10.43 10.48
C THR A 177 -2.39 10.50 9.44
N ASP A 178 -2.05 10.54 8.16
CA ASP A 178 -3.01 10.50 7.05
C ASP A 178 -3.39 9.03 6.77
N ILE A 179 -4.29 8.49 7.58
CA ILE A 179 -4.72 7.08 7.52
C ILE A 179 -6.21 7.03 7.20
N TYR A 180 -6.59 6.15 6.27
CA TYR A 180 -7.96 5.96 5.80
C TYR A 180 -8.37 4.50 5.89
N GLY A 181 -9.50 4.26 6.56
CA GLY A 181 -10.08 2.94 6.78
C GLY A 181 -10.83 2.44 5.56
N ILE A 182 -10.12 2.16 4.47
CA ILE A 182 -10.68 1.64 3.23
C ILE A 182 -9.70 0.67 2.56
N GLY A 183 -10.22 -0.43 2.02
CA GLY A 183 -9.44 -1.48 1.37
C GLY A 183 -9.79 -1.68 -0.11
N GLY A 184 -9.24 -2.73 -0.70
CA GLY A 184 -9.61 -3.20 -2.02
C GLY A 184 -9.21 -2.33 -3.21
N ALA A 185 -9.78 -2.63 -4.37
CA ALA A 185 -9.54 -1.88 -5.60
C ALA A 185 -10.02 -0.43 -5.52
N GLN A 186 -11.08 -0.17 -4.72
CA GLN A 186 -11.62 1.17 -4.49
C GLN A 186 -10.65 2.07 -3.75
N ALA A 187 -9.85 1.54 -2.81
CA ALA A 187 -8.80 2.29 -2.13
C ALA A 187 -7.69 2.74 -3.10
N ILE A 188 -7.28 1.84 -3.99
CA ILE A 188 -6.30 2.16 -5.04
C ILE A 188 -6.83 3.26 -5.95
N ALA A 189 -8.09 3.16 -6.40
CA ALA A 189 -8.73 4.18 -7.23
C ALA A 189 -8.84 5.52 -6.49
N ALA A 190 -9.20 5.50 -5.21
CA ALA A 190 -9.30 6.72 -4.39
C ALA A 190 -7.96 7.45 -4.28
N MET A 191 -6.87 6.72 -4.01
CA MET A 191 -5.53 7.30 -3.97
C MET A 191 -5.07 7.81 -5.34
N ALA A 192 -5.42 7.09 -6.42
CA ALA A 192 -5.01 7.44 -7.78
C ALA A 192 -5.65 8.73 -8.29
N TYR A 193 -6.95 8.92 -8.07
CA TYR A 193 -7.69 10.05 -8.63
C TYR A 193 -7.96 11.16 -7.60
N GLY A 194 -7.89 10.83 -6.33
CA GLY A 194 -8.36 11.67 -5.23
C GLY A 194 -9.87 11.64 -5.10
N THR A 195 -10.35 11.91 -3.90
CA THR A 195 -11.77 12.14 -3.60
C THR A 195 -11.89 13.37 -2.70
N LYS A 196 -13.09 13.69 -2.23
CA LYS A 196 -13.23 14.78 -1.24
C LYS A 196 -12.48 14.47 0.07
N THR A 197 -12.49 13.20 0.49
CA THR A 197 -11.87 12.75 1.76
C THR A 197 -10.45 12.27 1.57
N ILE A 198 -10.16 11.46 0.53
CA ILE A 198 -8.86 10.83 0.31
C ILE A 198 -8.07 11.65 -0.71
N PRO A 199 -6.88 12.14 -0.37
CA PRO A 199 -6.07 12.95 -1.28
C PRO A 199 -5.52 12.13 -2.44
N LYS A 200 -5.41 12.75 -3.61
CA LYS A 200 -4.68 12.19 -4.74
C LYS A 200 -3.19 12.11 -4.41
N VAL A 201 -2.56 11.00 -4.81
CA VAL A 201 -1.13 10.75 -4.66
C VAL A 201 -0.44 10.63 -6.02
N ASP A 202 0.89 10.79 -6.03
CA ASP A 202 1.69 10.72 -7.25
C ASP A 202 2.15 9.29 -7.55
N LYS A 203 2.35 8.46 -6.51
CA LYS A 203 2.70 7.05 -6.64
C LYS A 203 2.09 6.21 -5.54
N ILE A 204 1.65 5.00 -5.89
CA ILE A 204 1.03 4.04 -4.97
C ILE A 204 1.96 2.85 -4.79
N PHE A 205 2.20 2.47 -3.52
CA PHE A 205 3.00 1.32 -3.11
C PHE A 205 2.18 0.38 -2.22
N GLY A 206 2.61 -0.85 -2.15
CA GLY A 206 2.11 -1.84 -1.18
C GLY A 206 1.61 -3.12 -1.82
N PRO A 207 1.70 -4.23 -1.11
CA PRO A 207 1.22 -5.53 -1.56
C PRO A 207 -0.32 -5.55 -1.59
N GLY A 208 -0.89 -6.48 -2.33
CA GLY A 208 -2.33 -6.64 -2.37
C GLY A 208 -2.76 -7.93 -3.07
N ASN A 209 -4.03 -8.27 -2.95
CA ASN A 209 -4.62 -9.39 -3.66
C ASN A 209 -4.77 -9.08 -5.17
N ARG A 210 -5.31 -10.04 -5.93
CA ARG A 210 -5.51 -9.90 -7.38
C ARG A 210 -6.33 -8.68 -7.79
N TYR A 211 -7.32 -8.26 -6.98
CA TYR A 211 -8.11 -7.06 -7.24
C TYR A 211 -7.29 -5.79 -7.08
N VAL A 212 -6.49 -5.72 -6.03
CA VAL A 212 -5.58 -4.60 -5.76
C VAL A 212 -4.48 -4.51 -6.83
N SER A 213 -3.83 -5.63 -7.17
CA SER A 213 -2.82 -5.69 -8.22
C SER A 213 -3.42 -5.28 -9.58
N LYS A 214 -4.64 -5.74 -9.88
CA LYS A 214 -5.33 -5.33 -11.11
C LYS A 214 -5.71 -3.86 -11.11
N ALA A 215 -6.17 -3.33 -9.98
CA ALA A 215 -6.49 -1.90 -9.84
C ALA A 215 -5.26 -1.03 -10.07
N LYS A 216 -4.10 -1.38 -9.50
CA LYS A 216 -2.84 -0.69 -9.77
C LYS A 216 -2.51 -0.66 -11.27
N ARG A 217 -2.68 -1.79 -11.96
CA ARG A 217 -2.47 -1.85 -13.42
C ARG A 217 -3.42 -0.93 -14.17
N VAL A 218 -4.71 -0.92 -13.81
CA VAL A 218 -5.71 -0.07 -14.46
C VAL A 218 -5.42 1.42 -14.24
N VAL A 219 -5.08 1.83 -13.01
CA VAL A 219 -4.77 3.24 -12.75
C VAL A 219 -3.44 3.68 -13.37
N SER A 220 -2.50 2.75 -13.60
CA SER A 220 -1.25 3.06 -14.29
C SER A 220 -1.45 3.36 -15.78
N GLU A 221 -2.50 2.82 -16.41
CA GLU A 221 -2.90 3.17 -17.76
C GLU A 221 -3.29 4.67 -17.88
N ASP A 222 -3.78 5.26 -16.78
CA ASP A 222 -4.13 6.70 -16.67
C ASP A 222 -2.96 7.57 -16.15
N GLY A 223 -1.74 7.04 -16.13
CA GLY A 223 -0.52 7.76 -15.79
C GLY A 223 -0.22 7.86 -14.30
N VAL A 224 -0.93 7.15 -13.42
CA VAL A 224 -0.59 7.10 -11.99
C VAL A 224 0.54 6.10 -11.76
N ALA A 225 1.65 6.55 -11.19
CA ALA A 225 2.77 5.66 -10.92
C ALA A 225 2.42 4.62 -9.84
N VAL A 226 2.89 3.40 -10.01
CA VAL A 226 2.72 2.29 -9.05
C VAL A 226 4.06 1.57 -8.84
N ASP A 227 4.14 0.75 -7.79
CA ASP A 227 5.24 -0.19 -7.61
C ASP A 227 5.12 -1.39 -8.57
N MET A 228 6.07 -2.33 -8.48
CA MET A 228 6.07 -3.51 -9.34
C MET A 228 4.81 -4.35 -9.11
N PHE A 229 4.29 -4.90 -10.21
CA PHE A 229 3.19 -5.88 -10.17
C PHE A 229 3.73 -7.24 -9.69
N ALA A 230 3.08 -7.80 -8.69
CA ALA A 230 3.35 -9.15 -8.22
C ALA A 230 2.67 -10.22 -9.09
#